data_399635df3c3f25002422dfbc269a894a
#
_entry.id   399635df3c3f25002422dfbc269a894a
#
_cell.length_a   1.000
_cell.length_b   1.000
_cell.length_c   1.000
_cell.angle_alpha   90.00
_cell.angle_beta   90.00
_cell.angle_gamma   90.00
#
_symmetry.space_group_name_H-M   'P 1'
#
loop_
_entity.id
_entity.type
_entity.pdbx_description
1 polymer ?
#
loop_
_entity_poly.entity_id
_entity_poly.type
_entity_poly.pdbx_seq_one_letter_code
_entity_poly.pdbx_strand_id
1 'polypeptide(L)'
;GARAAAFNDAGRGLDDAGIAGAAALDVAGMAAATVAHTSARIAMAADTLAHGVISFANGRAVALGVAPGIRCRDAVERLCAAPMPSGRLPPQLESRTLLAAGDASSLPIVALDSVGGVRPDDAGAVLVIGSHGALHGGDPASALPVDAAGAFFHDAGRGLDGAGASRLPVLDGRGLPAATVAYRSARIGDARSLWANGTLSCVNGAAARLGLRIGMRVDTAARILARSAKARAPTASG
;
A
#
# COMPACT_ATOMS: atom_id res chain seq x y z
N GLY A 1 -23.05 9.71 0.09
CA GLY A 1 -21.76 9.94 -0.59
C GLY A 1 -20.95 11.01 0.14
N ALA A 2 -19.66 11.08 -0.14
CA ALA A 2 -18.77 12.12 0.37
C ALA A 2 -18.79 13.33 -0.57
N ARG A 3 -18.70 14.54 -0.01
CA ARG A 3 -18.62 15.78 -0.79
C ARG A 3 -17.18 16.17 -1.14
N ALA A 4 -16.21 15.75 -0.34
CA ALA A 4 -14.80 15.99 -0.54
C ALA A 4 -13.97 14.88 0.11
N ALA A 5 -12.67 14.83 -0.21
CA ALA A 5 -11.76 13.83 0.36
C ALA A 5 -10.36 14.40 0.60
N ALA A 6 -9.67 13.86 1.62
CA ALA A 6 -8.25 14.08 1.84
C ALA A 6 -7.56 12.71 2.05
N PHE A 7 -6.41 12.52 1.41
CA PHE A 7 -5.64 11.29 1.43
C PHE A 7 -4.18 11.57 1.80
N ASN A 8 -3.43 10.54 2.22
CA ASN A 8 -1.97 10.63 2.25
C ASN A 8 -1.42 10.56 0.81
N ASP A 9 -0.36 11.31 0.48
CA ASP A 9 0.23 11.34 -0.87
C ASP A 9 1.14 10.14 -1.17
N ALA A 10 1.33 9.26 -0.19
CA ALA A 10 2.14 8.05 -0.30
C ALA A 10 3.55 8.29 -0.91
N GLY A 11 4.12 9.49 -0.69
CA GLY A 11 5.38 9.92 -1.27
C GLY A 11 5.29 10.37 -2.73
N ARG A 12 4.08 10.53 -3.27
CA ARG A 12 3.73 10.71 -4.69
C ARG A 12 4.13 9.50 -5.55
N GLY A 13 5.38 9.03 -5.41
CA GLY A 13 5.86 7.80 -6.01
C GLY A 13 6.03 7.82 -7.54
N LEU A 14 6.18 6.63 -8.11
CA LEU A 14 6.32 6.46 -9.56
C LEU A 14 5.05 6.97 -10.27
N ASP A 15 5.25 7.81 -11.29
CA ASP A 15 4.20 8.42 -12.13
C ASP A 15 3.13 9.18 -11.31
N ASP A 16 3.52 9.77 -10.18
CA ASP A 16 2.61 10.50 -9.29
C ASP A 16 1.40 9.67 -8.80
N ALA A 17 1.53 8.34 -8.73
CA ALA A 17 0.44 7.42 -8.38
C ALA A 17 -0.22 7.75 -7.03
N GLY A 18 0.55 8.30 -6.07
CA GLY A 18 0.02 8.68 -4.75
C GLY A 18 -0.95 9.87 -4.75
N ILE A 19 -0.98 10.68 -5.80
CA ILE A 19 -1.93 11.80 -5.96
C ILE A 19 -2.96 11.56 -7.07
N ALA A 20 -2.82 10.49 -7.85
CA ALA A 20 -3.68 10.20 -9.00
C ALA A 20 -5.17 10.11 -8.62
N GLY A 21 -5.49 9.57 -7.43
CA GLY A 21 -6.86 9.52 -6.92
C GLY A 21 -7.49 10.91 -6.74
N ALA A 22 -6.75 11.86 -6.18
CA ALA A 22 -7.23 13.24 -6.02
C ALA A 22 -7.42 13.94 -7.37
N ALA A 23 -6.53 13.69 -8.35
CA ALA A 23 -6.68 14.21 -9.70
C ALA A 23 -7.91 13.61 -10.43
N ALA A 24 -8.14 12.30 -10.30
CA ALA A 24 -9.32 11.65 -10.88
C ALA A 24 -10.64 12.17 -10.29
N LEU A 25 -10.67 12.47 -8.99
CA LEU A 25 -11.85 13.06 -8.33
C LEU A 25 -12.22 14.45 -8.86
N ASP A 26 -11.26 15.21 -9.39
CA ASP A 26 -11.53 16.51 -10.03
C ASP A 26 -12.46 16.36 -11.24
N VAL A 27 -12.22 15.33 -12.06
CA VAL A 27 -13.07 14.99 -13.21
C VAL A 27 -14.48 14.60 -12.78
N ALA A 28 -14.62 13.91 -11.64
CA ALA A 28 -15.92 13.56 -11.07
C ALA A 28 -16.63 14.73 -10.37
N GLY A 29 -16.00 15.90 -10.30
CA GLY A 29 -16.56 17.09 -9.65
C GLY A 29 -16.38 17.12 -8.14
N MET A 30 -15.53 16.27 -7.56
CA MET A 30 -15.27 16.21 -6.13
C MET A 30 -13.99 16.97 -5.77
N ALA A 31 -14.08 17.88 -4.80
CA ALA A 31 -12.91 18.53 -4.22
C ALA A 31 -12.05 17.51 -3.46
N ALA A 32 -10.76 17.46 -3.77
CA ALA A 32 -9.84 16.53 -3.10
C ALA A 32 -8.45 17.12 -2.93
N ALA A 33 -7.79 16.73 -1.83
CA ALA A 33 -6.43 17.11 -1.53
C ALA A 33 -5.63 15.91 -1.02
N THR A 34 -4.29 15.99 -1.11
CA THR A 34 -3.42 15.03 -0.46
C THR A 34 -2.56 15.69 0.62
N VAL A 35 -2.20 14.89 1.60
CA VAL A 35 -1.37 15.26 2.75
C VAL A 35 0.02 14.65 2.56
N ALA A 36 1.05 15.44 2.78
CA ALA A 36 2.44 14.99 2.67
C ALA A 36 2.73 13.81 3.61
N HIS A 37 3.23 12.71 3.06
CA HIS A 37 3.62 11.51 3.82
C HIS A 37 4.66 11.78 4.92
N THR A 38 5.41 12.87 4.80
CA THR A 38 6.39 13.32 5.79
C THR A 38 5.79 14.12 6.93
N SER A 39 4.54 14.58 6.81
CA SER A 39 3.86 15.41 7.82
C SER A 39 2.88 14.64 8.69
N ALA A 40 2.40 13.49 8.23
CA ALA A 40 1.48 12.63 8.97
C ALA A 40 1.66 11.16 8.56
N ARG A 41 1.41 10.26 9.51
CA ARG A 41 1.50 8.81 9.28
C ARG A 41 0.37 8.34 8.37
N ILE A 42 0.74 7.61 7.32
CA ILE A 42 -0.26 7.01 6.42
C ILE A 42 -1.13 6.00 7.20
N ALA A 43 -2.40 5.89 6.81
CA ALA A 43 -3.42 5.04 7.43
C ALA A 43 -3.82 5.43 8.88
N MET A 44 -3.46 6.64 9.32
CA MET A 44 -3.82 7.19 10.63
C MET A 44 -4.60 8.51 10.46
N ALA A 45 -5.93 8.43 10.36
CA ALA A 45 -6.78 9.59 10.07
C ALA A 45 -6.68 10.70 11.13
N ALA A 46 -6.62 10.34 12.42
CA ALA A 46 -6.47 11.31 13.50
C ALA A 46 -5.13 12.06 13.43
N ASP A 47 -4.04 11.36 13.13
CA ASP A 47 -2.71 11.95 12.94
C ASP A 47 -2.68 12.87 11.71
N THR A 48 -3.28 12.41 10.61
CA THR A 48 -3.46 13.20 9.38
C THR A 48 -4.18 14.52 9.64
N LEU A 49 -5.29 14.49 10.39
CA LEU A 49 -6.05 15.69 10.73
C LEU A 49 -5.28 16.63 11.68
N ALA A 50 -4.55 16.05 12.66
CA ALA A 50 -3.86 16.84 13.69
C ALA A 50 -2.58 17.50 13.17
N HIS A 51 -1.79 16.81 12.39
CA HIS A 51 -0.42 17.19 12.03
C HIS A 51 -0.18 17.37 10.53
N GLY A 52 -1.07 16.82 9.69
CA GLY A 52 -0.91 16.80 8.25
C GLY A 52 -0.78 18.18 7.62
N VAL A 53 0.05 18.26 6.58
CA VAL A 53 0.23 19.43 5.72
C VAL A 53 -0.15 19.03 4.30
N ILE A 54 -0.95 19.85 3.63
CA ILE A 54 -1.39 19.58 2.25
C ILE A 54 -0.17 19.61 1.31
N SER A 55 -0.03 18.57 0.49
CA SER A 55 1.01 18.45 -0.54
C SER A 55 0.49 18.67 -1.96
N PHE A 56 -0.82 18.43 -2.18
CA PHE A 56 -1.48 18.66 -3.47
C PHE A 56 -2.97 18.94 -3.22
N ALA A 57 -3.57 19.76 -4.09
CA ALA A 57 -5.01 20.02 -4.12
C ALA A 57 -5.45 20.03 -5.58
N ASN A 58 -6.58 19.37 -5.90
CA ASN A 58 -7.17 19.43 -7.23
C ASN A 58 -7.85 20.78 -7.49
N GLY A 59 -8.25 21.06 -8.74
CA GLY A 59 -8.81 22.35 -9.12
C GLY A 59 -10.01 22.78 -8.27
N ARG A 60 -10.87 21.84 -7.90
CA ARG A 60 -12.06 22.10 -7.07
C ARG A 60 -11.70 22.43 -5.62
N ALA A 61 -10.70 21.78 -5.07
CA ALA A 61 -10.19 22.11 -3.74
C ALA A 61 -9.48 23.47 -3.74
N VAL A 62 -8.73 23.79 -4.78
CA VAL A 62 -8.10 25.12 -4.97
C VAL A 62 -9.16 26.23 -5.03
N ALA A 63 -10.29 26.01 -5.70
CA ALA A 63 -11.40 26.97 -5.75
C ALA A 63 -12.03 27.25 -4.36
N LEU A 64 -11.84 26.35 -3.41
CA LEU A 64 -12.25 26.50 -2.00
C LEU A 64 -11.12 27.10 -1.13
N GLY A 65 -10.01 27.53 -1.74
CA GLY A 65 -8.86 28.09 -1.05
C GLY A 65 -7.93 27.03 -0.43
N VAL A 66 -8.07 25.74 -0.75
CA VAL A 66 -7.12 24.70 -0.32
C VAL A 66 -5.87 24.77 -1.20
N ALA A 67 -4.71 24.85 -0.58
CA ALA A 67 -3.42 24.95 -1.29
C ALA A 67 -2.35 24.11 -0.59
N PRO A 68 -1.32 23.66 -1.31
CA PRO A 68 -0.15 23.05 -0.68
C PRO A 68 0.45 23.98 0.40
N GLY A 69 0.91 23.38 1.49
CA GLY A 69 1.50 24.06 2.63
C GLY A 69 0.54 24.43 3.76
N ILE A 70 -0.79 24.43 3.55
CA ILE A 70 -1.74 24.65 4.66
C ILE A 70 -1.91 23.38 5.51
N ARG A 71 -2.33 23.55 6.76
CA ARG A 71 -2.62 22.41 7.66
C ARG A 71 -3.83 21.62 7.15
N CYS A 72 -3.80 20.31 7.32
CA CYS A 72 -4.90 19.43 6.93
C CYS A 72 -6.22 19.84 7.60
N ARG A 73 -6.21 20.24 8.87
CA ARG A 73 -7.41 20.73 9.58
C ARG A 73 -8.04 21.91 8.86
N ASP A 74 -7.27 22.93 8.52
CA ASP A 74 -7.76 24.13 7.83
C ASP A 74 -8.27 23.78 6.42
N ALA A 75 -7.61 22.83 5.75
CA ALA A 75 -8.08 22.31 4.47
C ALA A 75 -9.41 21.58 4.59
N VAL A 76 -9.59 20.74 5.59
CA VAL A 76 -10.83 20.00 5.84
C VAL A 76 -12.01 20.97 6.14
N GLU A 77 -11.79 22.00 6.94
CA GLU A 77 -12.82 23.04 7.19
C GLU A 77 -13.30 23.68 5.89
N ARG A 78 -12.37 24.03 4.97
CA ARG A 78 -12.70 24.58 3.64
C ARG A 78 -13.41 23.54 2.76
N LEU A 79 -12.94 22.30 2.76
CA LEU A 79 -13.53 21.20 2.00
C LEU A 79 -14.95 20.85 2.45
N CYS A 80 -15.32 21.11 3.71
CA CYS A 80 -16.69 20.96 4.20
C CYS A 80 -17.70 21.87 3.49
N ALA A 81 -17.25 22.96 2.88
CA ALA A 81 -18.09 23.85 2.06
C ALA A 81 -18.25 23.37 0.60
N ALA A 82 -17.59 22.27 0.20
CA ALA A 82 -17.70 21.76 -1.16
C ALA A 82 -19.15 21.35 -1.49
N PRO A 83 -19.63 21.59 -2.72
CA PRO A 83 -20.89 21.00 -3.16
C PRO A 83 -20.78 19.48 -3.25
N MET A 84 -21.91 18.77 -3.21
CA MET A 84 -21.93 17.35 -3.51
C MET A 84 -21.53 17.14 -4.99
N PRO A 85 -20.62 16.19 -5.27
CA PRO A 85 -20.21 15.90 -6.65
C PRO A 85 -21.39 15.35 -7.44
N SER A 86 -21.53 15.80 -8.69
CA SER A 86 -22.56 15.31 -9.61
C SER A 86 -22.06 14.21 -10.57
N GLY A 87 -20.75 14.13 -10.74
CA GLY A 87 -20.11 13.12 -11.59
C GLY A 87 -19.95 11.78 -10.90
N ARG A 88 -19.66 10.76 -11.69
CA ARG A 88 -19.31 9.41 -11.22
C ARG A 88 -17.94 9.02 -11.79
N LEU A 89 -17.10 8.44 -10.97
CA LEU A 89 -15.95 7.71 -11.47
C LEU A 89 -16.38 6.35 -11.98
N PRO A 90 -15.73 5.83 -13.04
CA PRO A 90 -15.92 4.43 -13.41
C PRO A 90 -15.53 3.54 -12.24
N PRO A 91 -16.18 2.36 -12.09
CA PRO A 91 -15.78 1.41 -11.05
C PRO A 91 -14.28 1.09 -11.15
N GLN A 92 -13.55 1.30 -10.08
CA GLN A 92 -12.17 0.85 -9.97
C GLN A 92 -12.20 -0.61 -9.50
N LEU A 93 -11.97 -1.53 -10.42
CA LEU A 93 -11.87 -2.95 -10.10
C LEU A 93 -10.44 -3.22 -9.63
N GLU A 94 -10.28 -3.54 -8.34
CA GLU A 94 -9.01 -4.04 -7.81
C GLU A 94 -8.66 -5.36 -8.50
N SER A 95 -7.45 -5.44 -9.04
CA SER A 95 -7.02 -6.64 -9.75
C SER A 95 -6.53 -7.70 -8.76
N ARG A 96 -6.80 -8.95 -9.12
CA ARG A 96 -6.23 -10.14 -8.51
C ARG A 96 -5.70 -11.03 -9.62
N THR A 97 -4.43 -11.38 -9.57
CA THR A 97 -3.77 -12.17 -10.62
C THR A 97 -2.93 -13.27 -9.98
N LEU A 98 -3.11 -14.51 -10.43
CA LEU A 98 -2.20 -15.60 -10.13
C LEU A 98 -0.96 -15.45 -11.01
N LEU A 99 0.17 -15.05 -10.42
CA LEU A 99 1.44 -14.84 -11.13
C LEU A 99 2.18 -16.14 -11.38
N ALA A 100 2.06 -17.09 -10.45
CA ALA A 100 2.57 -18.45 -10.57
C ALA A 100 1.65 -19.39 -9.80
N ALA A 101 1.24 -20.49 -10.42
CA ALA A 101 0.32 -21.46 -9.80
C ALA A 101 0.97 -22.29 -8.67
N GLY A 102 2.30 -22.27 -8.61
CA GLY A 102 3.05 -23.20 -7.79
C GLY A 102 3.17 -24.58 -8.46
N ASP A 103 4.05 -25.41 -7.92
CA ASP A 103 4.33 -26.75 -8.41
C ASP A 103 4.91 -27.63 -7.27
N ALA A 104 5.50 -28.78 -7.59
CA ALA A 104 6.15 -29.65 -6.62
C ALA A 104 7.30 -28.94 -5.86
N SER A 105 7.91 -27.89 -6.42
CA SER A 105 9.10 -27.19 -5.89
C SER A 105 8.82 -25.79 -5.35
N SER A 106 7.63 -25.22 -5.59
CA SER A 106 7.29 -23.82 -5.25
C SER A 106 5.83 -23.65 -4.87
N LEU A 107 5.56 -22.69 -3.99
CA LEU A 107 4.21 -22.26 -3.62
C LEU A 107 3.63 -21.25 -4.65
N PRO A 108 2.30 -21.08 -4.69
CA PRO A 108 1.68 -20.09 -5.57
C PRO A 108 2.10 -18.66 -5.19
N ILE A 109 2.15 -17.78 -6.20
CA ILE A 109 2.41 -16.35 -6.04
C ILE A 109 1.20 -15.59 -6.57
N VAL A 110 0.58 -14.76 -5.72
CA VAL A 110 -0.65 -14.02 -6.03
C VAL A 110 -0.37 -12.53 -5.93
N ALA A 111 -0.76 -11.78 -6.96
CA ALA A 111 -0.74 -10.33 -6.98
C ALA A 111 -2.13 -9.76 -6.67
N LEU A 112 -2.20 -8.75 -5.80
CA LEU A 112 -3.42 -8.11 -5.30
C LEU A 112 -3.18 -6.60 -5.24
N ASP A 113 -4.04 -5.77 -5.83
CA ASP A 113 -3.87 -4.32 -5.78
C ASP A 113 -4.09 -3.77 -4.36
N SER A 114 -4.87 -4.46 -3.54
CA SER A 114 -5.17 -4.07 -2.16
C SER A 114 -5.10 -5.25 -1.19
N VAL A 115 -4.68 -4.98 0.06
CA VAL A 115 -4.75 -5.96 1.15
C VAL A 115 -6.19 -6.38 1.45
N GLY A 116 -7.19 -5.53 1.14
CA GLY A 116 -8.61 -5.86 1.25
C GLY A 116 -9.06 -6.99 0.31
N GLY A 117 -8.29 -7.28 -0.74
CA GLY A 117 -8.54 -8.38 -1.67
C GLY A 117 -8.00 -9.74 -1.20
N VAL A 118 -7.32 -9.81 -0.06
CA VAL A 118 -6.80 -11.08 0.50
C VAL A 118 -7.95 -11.96 0.97
N ARG A 119 -7.88 -13.26 0.63
CA ARG A 119 -8.91 -14.27 0.90
C ARG A 119 -8.36 -15.37 1.80
N PRO A 120 -9.20 -16.14 2.50
CA PRO A 120 -8.75 -17.29 3.27
C PRO A 120 -7.91 -18.29 2.46
N ASP A 121 -8.24 -18.48 1.19
CA ASP A 121 -7.52 -19.40 0.27
C ASP A 121 -6.11 -18.89 -0.11
N ASP A 122 -5.74 -17.67 0.27
CA ASP A 122 -4.39 -17.14 0.11
C ASP A 122 -3.43 -17.59 1.22
N ALA A 123 -3.93 -18.31 2.23
CA ALA A 123 -3.07 -18.91 3.24
C ALA A 123 -2.02 -19.81 2.58
N GLY A 124 -0.78 -19.68 3.01
CA GLY A 124 0.35 -20.43 2.45
C GLY A 124 0.85 -19.94 1.08
N ALA A 125 0.22 -18.98 0.43
CA ALA A 125 0.73 -18.36 -0.80
C ALA A 125 1.76 -17.25 -0.50
N VAL A 126 2.56 -16.86 -1.49
CA VAL A 126 3.34 -15.61 -1.47
C VAL A 126 2.48 -14.50 -2.08
N LEU A 127 2.32 -13.38 -1.36
CA LEU A 127 1.44 -12.28 -1.73
C LEU A 127 2.24 -11.04 -2.16
N VAL A 128 1.94 -10.51 -3.35
CA VAL A 128 2.44 -9.22 -3.83
C VAL A 128 1.28 -8.24 -3.79
N ILE A 129 1.31 -7.31 -2.83
CA ILE A 129 0.18 -6.44 -2.50
C ILE A 129 0.52 -5.00 -2.86
N GLY A 130 -0.23 -4.40 -3.79
CA GLY A 130 -0.03 -3.04 -4.31
C GLY A 130 -0.25 -1.94 -3.27
N SER A 131 -1.06 -2.18 -2.24
CA SER A 131 -1.33 -1.21 -1.19
C SER A 131 -0.17 -1.06 -0.20
N HIS A 132 -0.23 -0.02 0.63
CA HIS A 132 0.83 0.34 1.57
C HIS A 132 1.08 -0.69 2.68
N GLY A 133 2.34 -0.76 3.16
CA GLY A 133 2.77 -1.59 4.28
C GLY A 133 2.50 -0.98 5.67
N ALA A 134 1.58 -0.02 5.79
CA ALA A 134 1.20 0.57 7.06
C ALA A 134 0.04 -0.17 7.73
N LEU A 135 0.08 -0.28 9.06
CA LEU A 135 -1.03 -0.75 9.88
C LEU A 135 -2.19 0.27 9.83
N HIS A 136 -3.42 -0.19 9.72
CA HIS A 136 -4.60 0.67 9.76
C HIS A 136 -4.84 1.14 11.22
N GLY A 137 -4.81 2.45 11.43
CA GLY A 137 -4.95 3.02 12.77
C GLY A 137 -3.86 2.61 13.76
N GLY A 138 -2.75 2.01 13.28
CA GLY A 138 -1.72 1.45 14.14
C GLY A 138 -2.06 0.08 14.74
N ASP A 139 -3.21 -0.51 14.38
CA ASP A 139 -3.68 -1.79 14.93
C ASP A 139 -2.89 -2.98 14.36
N PRO A 140 -2.16 -3.76 15.20
CA PRO A 140 -1.44 -4.95 14.78
C PRO A 140 -2.32 -6.02 14.10
N ALA A 141 -3.60 -6.12 14.47
CA ALA A 141 -4.54 -7.07 13.87
C ALA A 141 -4.77 -6.80 12.37
N SER A 142 -4.54 -5.56 11.93
CA SER A 142 -4.66 -5.16 10.52
C SER A 142 -3.45 -5.56 9.66
N ALA A 143 -2.43 -6.24 10.22
CA ALA A 143 -1.18 -6.49 9.50
C ALA A 143 -1.37 -7.38 8.26
N LEU A 144 -2.00 -8.53 8.41
CA LEU A 144 -2.39 -9.42 7.31
C LEU A 144 -3.40 -10.45 7.85
N PRO A 145 -4.55 -10.66 7.16
CA PRO A 145 -5.64 -11.50 7.69
C PRO A 145 -5.38 -13.03 7.57
N VAL A 146 -4.31 -13.44 6.89
CA VAL A 146 -3.95 -14.86 6.68
C VAL A 146 -2.48 -15.13 7.01
N ASP A 147 -2.14 -16.39 7.26
CA ASP A 147 -0.76 -16.85 7.39
C ASP A 147 -0.20 -17.20 6.01
N ALA A 148 0.31 -16.18 5.34
CA ALA A 148 0.96 -16.31 4.03
C ALA A 148 2.38 -16.88 4.16
N ALA A 149 2.90 -17.48 3.11
CA ALA A 149 4.30 -17.91 3.02
C ALA A 149 5.27 -16.72 2.93
N GLY A 150 4.78 -15.56 2.52
CA GLY A 150 5.47 -14.28 2.49
C GLY A 150 4.62 -13.17 1.92
N ALA A 151 4.95 -11.91 2.21
CA ALA A 151 4.17 -10.77 1.75
C ALA A 151 5.05 -9.57 1.36
N PHE A 152 4.67 -8.90 0.29
CA PHE A 152 5.27 -7.66 -0.19
C PHE A 152 4.21 -6.56 -0.21
N PHE A 153 4.57 -5.34 0.22
CA PHE A 153 3.68 -4.17 0.25
C PHE A 153 4.40 -2.97 -0.35
N HIS A 154 3.67 -1.97 -0.82
CA HIS A 154 4.26 -0.69 -1.20
C HIS A 154 4.69 0.10 0.04
N ASP A 155 5.86 0.77 0.03
CA ASP A 155 6.37 1.49 1.21
C ASP A 155 5.75 2.89 1.41
N ALA A 156 4.96 3.36 0.46
CA ALA A 156 4.29 4.67 0.51
C ALA A 156 5.23 5.84 0.88
N GLY A 157 6.46 5.82 0.33
CA GLY A 157 7.48 6.80 0.66
C GLY A 157 8.10 6.63 2.05
N ARG A 158 7.82 5.52 2.73
CA ARG A 158 8.09 5.23 4.15
C ARG A 158 7.37 6.18 5.11
N GLY A 159 7.29 7.47 4.78
CA GLY A 159 6.58 8.51 5.52
C GLY A 159 7.12 8.78 6.92
N LEU A 160 6.35 9.59 7.67
CA LEU A 160 6.67 9.95 9.05
C LEU A 160 6.84 8.69 9.92
N ASP A 161 7.94 8.61 10.68
CA ASP A 161 8.32 7.50 11.55
C ASP A 161 8.35 6.13 10.87
N GLY A 162 8.52 6.09 9.54
CA GLY A 162 8.53 4.84 8.78
C GLY A 162 7.17 4.13 8.71
N ALA A 163 6.06 4.85 8.91
CA ALA A 163 4.71 4.29 9.00
C ALA A 163 4.35 3.39 7.81
N GLY A 164 4.86 3.70 6.59
CA GLY A 164 4.64 2.88 5.39
C GLY A 164 5.19 1.46 5.45
N ALA A 165 6.00 1.12 6.48
CA ALA A 165 6.54 -0.21 6.70
C ALA A 165 6.12 -0.82 8.05
N SER A 166 5.15 -0.24 8.77
CA SER A 166 4.79 -0.62 10.14
C SER A 166 4.18 -2.03 10.28
N ARG A 167 3.75 -2.68 9.19
CA ARG A 167 3.37 -4.11 9.19
C ARG A 167 4.56 -5.04 9.41
N LEU A 168 5.77 -4.65 8.98
CA LEU A 168 6.93 -5.54 8.97
C LEU A 168 7.31 -6.08 10.36
N PRO A 169 7.40 -5.26 11.44
CA PRO A 169 7.68 -5.77 12.78
C PRO A 169 6.61 -6.73 13.29
N VAL A 170 5.32 -6.46 13.02
CA VAL A 170 4.21 -7.33 13.44
C VAL A 170 4.29 -8.67 12.72
N LEU A 171 4.54 -8.67 11.41
CA LEU A 171 4.69 -9.89 10.61
C LEU A 171 5.95 -10.67 11.01
N ASP A 172 7.04 -9.96 11.37
CA ASP A 172 8.26 -10.61 11.90
C ASP A 172 7.98 -11.36 13.21
N GLY A 173 7.22 -10.75 14.13
CA GLY A 173 6.75 -11.41 15.36
C GLY A 173 5.90 -12.65 15.12
N ARG A 174 5.20 -12.74 13.97
CA ARG A 174 4.48 -13.94 13.51
C ARG A 174 5.38 -14.94 12.78
N GLY A 175 6.68 -14.65 12.62
CA GLY A 175 7.58 -15.46 11.80
C GLY A 175 7.29 -15.42 10.29
N LEU A 176 6.44 -14.49 9.84
CA LEU A 176 6.05 -14.33 8.44
C LEU A 176 7.05 -13.46 7.70
N PRO A 177 7.74 -13.98 6.66
CA PRO A 177 8.66 -13.21 5.84
C PRO A 177 7.93 -12.09 5.11
N ALA A 178 8.39 -10.83 5.29
CA ALA A 178 7.76 -9.70 4.63
C ALA A 178 8.78 -8.61 4.26
N ALA A 179 8.44 -7.85 3.21
CA ALA A 179 9.23 -6.72 2.75
C ALA A 179 8.34 -5.61 2.21
N THR A 180 8.88 -4.38 2.16
CA THR A 180 8.25 -3.29 1.42
C THR A 180 9.01 -2.99 0.14
N VAL A 181 8.30 -2.40 -0.82
CA VAL A 181 8.75 -2.05 -2.17
C VAL A 181 8.86 -0.53 -2.27
N ALA A 182 9.98 -0.06 -2.80
CA ALA A 182 10.30 1.36 -2.90
C ALA A 182 9.28 2.11 -3.77
N TYR A 183 8.70 3.18 -3.25
CA TYR A 183 7.67 4.01 -3.88
C TYR A 183 8.09 4.61 -5.23
N ARG A 184 9.39 4.77 -5.46
CA ARG A 184 9.93 5.26 -6.73
C ARG A 184 10.13 4.15 -7.77
N SER A 185 10.07 2.88 -7.38
CA SER A 185 10.27 1.75 -8.28
C SER A 185 8.97 1.13 -8.80
N ALA A 186 7.84 1.43 -8.15
CA ALA A 186 6.54 0.88 -8.52
C ALA A 186 5.40 1.82 -8.13
N ARG A 187 4.25 1.71 -8.79
CA ARG A 187 3.04 2.47 -8.47
C ARG A 187 2.33 1.87 -7.26
N ILE A 188 1.93 2.71 -6.31
CA ILE A 188 1.03 2.28 -5.22
C ILE A 188 -0.34 1.88 -5.79
N GLY A 189 -0.94 0.82 -5.22
CA GLY A 189 -2.24 0.31 -5.69
C GLY A 189 -2.17 -0.52 -6.97
N ASP A 190 -0.97 -0.84 -7.48
CA ASP A 190 -0.75 -1.61 -8.69
C ASP A 190 0.24 -2.76 -8.42
N ALA A 191 -0.29 -3.93 -8.08
CA ALA A 191 0.53 -5.09 -7.77
C ALA A 191 1.34 -5.61 -8.98
N ARG A 192 0.86 -5.40 -10.20
CA ARG A 192 1.60 -5.74 -11.43
C ARG A 192 2.81 -4.83 -11.60
N SER A 193 2.68 -3.54 -11.27
CA SER A 193 3.81 -2.62 -11.24
C SER A 193 4.86 -3.04 -10.19
N LEU A 194 4.40 -3.45 -8.98
CA LEU A 194 5.31 -4.00 -7.97
C LEU A 194 6.07 -5.23 -8.49
N TRP A 195 5.37 -6.16 -9.13
CA TRP A 195 5.97 -7.36 -9.70
C TRP A 195 6.97 -7.06 -10.80
N ALA A 196 6.60 -6.21 -11.76
CA ALA A 196 7.38 -5.96 -12.96
C ALA A 196 8.62 -5.10 -12.72
N ASN A 197 8.55 -4.12 -11.80
CA ASN A 197 9.56 -3.07 -11.66
C ASN A 197 10.07 -2.90 -10.22
N GLY A 198 9.31 -3.39 -9.22
CA GLY A 198 9.54 -3.12 -7.82
C GLY A 198 10.88 -3.61 -7.30
N THR A 199 11.51 -2.79 -6.45
CA THR A 199 12.70 -3.14 -5.68
C THR A 199 12.43 -2.99 -4.19
N LEU A 200 12.99 -3.88 -3.37
CA LEU A 200 12.76 -3.90 -1.93
C LEU A 200 13.40 -2.68 -1.26
N SER A 201 12.64 -2.00 -0.40
CA SER A 201 13.09 -0.85 0.40
C SER A 201 13.31 -1.17 1.88
N CYS A 202 12.55 -2.14 2.43
CA CYS A 202 12.74 -2.69 3.76
C CYS A 202 12.48 -4.19 3.74
N VAL A 203 13.14 -4.92 4.64
CA VAL A 203 13.03 -6.38 4.78
C VAL A 203 12.96 -6.70 6.27
N ASN A 204 12.02 -7.52 6.72
CA ASN A 204 11.97 -7.97 8.11
C ASN A 204 12.97 -9.10 8.39
N GLY A 205 13.16 -9.45 9.68
CA GLY A 205 14.12 -10.47 10.09
C GLY A 205 13.84 -11.85 9.48
N ALA A 206 12.57 -12.25 9.41
CA ALA A 206 12.15 -13.53 8.82
C ALA A 206 12.53 -13.62 7.33
N ALA A 207 12.29 -12.56 6.56
CA ALA A 207 12.67 -12.50 5.15
C ALA A 207 14.19 -12.42 4.95
N ALA A 208 14.90 -11.66 5.80
CA ALA A 208 16.36 -11.54 5.75
C ALA A 208 17.06 -12.91 5.97
N ARG A 209 16.54 -13.73 6.90
CA ARG A 209 17.03 -15.10 7.13
C ARG A 209 16.86 -16.02 5.91
N LEU A 210 15.94 -15.71 5.02
CA LEU A 210 15.71 -16.40 3.74
C LEU A 210 16.54 -15.83 2.58
N GLY A 211 17.40 -14.83 2.87
CA GLY A 211 18.30 -14.24 1.89
C GLY A 211 17.73 -13.03 1.15
N LEU A 212 16.55 -12.51 1.53
CA LEU A 212 16.05 -11.26 0.96
C LEU A 212 16.88 -10.07 1.44
N ARG A 213 17.11 -9.11 0.53
CA ARG A 213 17.90 -7.89 0.81
C ARG A 213 17.28 -6.67 0.15
N ILE A 214 17.48 -5.50 0.75
CA ILE A 214 17.12 -4.20 0.16
C ILE A 214 17.76 -4.09 -1.23
N GLY A 215 17.04 -3.52 -2.19
CA GLY A 215 17.43 -3.40 -3.59
C GLY A 215 17.15 -4.64 -4.46
N MET A 216 16.79 -5.78 -3.87
CA MET A 216 16.39 -6.97 -4.63
C MET A 216 15.07 -6.72 -5.37
N ARG A 217 14.91 -7.26 -6.56
CA ARG A 217 13.65 -7.19 -7.31
C ARG A 217 12.57 -8.05 -6.66
N VAL A 218 11.33 -7.56 -6.70
CA VAL A 218 10.17 -8.25 -6.10
C VAL A 218 9.96 -9.64 -6.70
N ASP A 219 10.03 -9.78 -8.03
CA ASP A 219 9.84 -11.06 -8.71
C ASP A 219 10.86 -12.12 -8.26
N THR A 220 12.11 -11.73 -8.12
CA THR A 220 13.21 -12.59 -7.62
C THR A 220 12.97 -12.96 -6.14
N ALA A 221 12.66 -11.97 -5.29
CA ALA A 221 12.42 -12.18 -3.87
C ALA A 221 11.22 -13.09 -3.61
N ALA A 222 10.12 -12.90 -4.35
CA ALA A 222 8.92 -13.72 -4.23
C ALA A 222 9.18 -15.18 -4.63
N ARG A 223 9.95 -15.42 -5.68
CA ARG A 223 10.35 -16.78 -6.08
C ARG A 223 11.25 -17.47 -5.04
N ILE A 224 12.15 -16.72 -4.38
CA ILE A 224 12.93 -17.25 -3.24
C ILE A 224 12.01 -17.70 -2.12
N LEU A 225 11.04 -16.86 -1.71
CA LEU A 225 10.09 -17.21 -0.65
C LEU A 225 9.23 -18.43 -1.03
N ALA A 226 8.70 -18.47 -2.26
CA ALA A 226 7.87 -19.57 -2.73
C ALA A 226 8.59 -20.92 -2.67
N ARG A 227 9.87 -20.97 -3.06
CA ARG A 227 10.69 -22.18 -2.99
C ARG A 227 11.08 -22.54 -1.56
N SER A 228 11.52 -21.56 -0.75
CA SER A 228 11.98 -21.80 0.62
C SER A 228 10.86 -22.27 1.54
N ALA A 229 9.64 -21.76 1.38
CA ALA A 229 8.50 -22.17 2.16
C ALA A 229 8.01 -23.57 1.74
N LYS A 230 8.05 -23.90 0.46
CA LYS A 230 7.72 -25.26 -0.03
C LYS A 230 8.66 -26.32 0.54
N ALA A 231 9.98 -26.02 0.58
CA ALA A 231 10.97 -26.93 1.14
C ALA A 231 10.80 -27.19 2.66
N ARG A 232 10.09 -26.31 3.38
CA ARG A 232 9.82 -26.44 4.83
C ARG A 232 8.46 -27.08 5.13
N ALA A 233 7.57 -27.14 4.15
CA ALA A 233 6.29 -27.82 4.34
C ALA A 233 6.56 -29.32 4.63
N PRO A 234 5.96 -29.91 5.69
CA PRO A 234 6.08 -31.34 5.91
C PRO A 234 5.59 -32.06 4.67
N THR A 235 6.42 -32.97 4.15
CA THR A 235 5.97 -33.91 3.11
C THR A 235 4.78 -34.67 3.69
N ALA A 236 3.60 -34.48 3.10
CA ALA A 236 2.45 -35.31 3.46
C ALA A 236 2.89 -36.77 3.22
N SER A 237 3.18 -37.45 4.32
CA SER A 237 3.40 -38.89 4.30
C SER A 237 2.09 -39.52 3.84
N GLY A 238 2.11 -40.16 2.66
CA GLY A 238 1.00 -40.89 2.10
C GLY A 238 0.58 -42.10 2.94
#